data_cb2ed5574eb78839f6e38b0e0beb8d5e
#
_entry.id   cb2ed5574eb78839f6e38b0e0beb8d5e
#
_cell.length_a   1.000
_cell.length_b   1.000
_cell.length_c   1.000
_cell.angle_alpha   90.00
_cell.angle_beta   90.00
_cell.angle_gamma   90.00
#
_symmetry.space_group_name_H-M   'P 1'
#
loop_
_entity.id
_entity.type
_entity.pdbx_description
1 polymer ?
#
loop_
_entity_poly.entity_id
_entity_poly.type
_entity_poly.pdbx_seq_one_letter_code
_entity_poly.pdbx_strand_id
1 'polypeptide(L)'
;GIASTESYGVGVRVIANGSWGFAATDKMDNDSIAKAAELAVAIAKENSRLLTEPVQLAPQKGYGEVSWKAPIEKNAFEVPMKEKVDLLLSVNDAGIKGGANYANSVLFLVNEQKYFASTDGTYSDQDIHRIGPSFTVTAVDAQSGKFSTRNSLSSPMGMGYDYLQTNPADKVGGV
;
A
#
# COMPACT_ATOMS: atom_id res chain seq x y z
N GLY A 1 -2.68 -15.27 12.64
CA GLY A 1 -1.23 -14.99 12.65
C GLY A 1 -0.96 -13.51 12.59
N ILE A 2 0.23 -13.10 13.02
CA ILE A 2 0.71 -11.71 12.93
C ILE A 2 1.95 -11.75 12.05
N ALA A 3 2.01 -10.86 11.06
CA ALA A 3 3.18 -10.66 10.21
C ALA A 3 3.51 -9.16 10.15
N SER A 4 4.79 -8.83 10.17
CA SER A 4 5.30 -7.49 9.94
C SER A 4 6.46 -7.58 8.97
N THR A 5 6.43 -6.79 7.94
CA THR A 5 7.48 -6.72 6.91
C THR A 5 7.84 -5.28 6.65
N GLU A 6 9.08 -5.05 6.29
CA GLU A 6 9.60 -3.76 5.86
C GLU A 6 10.40 -3.96 4.58
N SER A 7 10.29 -3.04 3.65
CA SER A 7 11.07 -3.03 2.42
C SER A 7 11.35 -1.60 1.98
N TYR A 8 12.49 -1.38 1.36
CA TYR A 8 12.87 -0.10 0.76
C TYR A 8 13.67 -0.33 -0.50
N GLY A 9 13.73 0.69 -1.33
CA GLY A 9 14.50 0.68 -2.55
C GLY A 9 14.41 2.00 -3.29
N VAL A 10 15.34 2.20 -4.21
CA VAL A 10 15.38 3.35 -5.10
C VAL A 10 15.27 2.87 -6.52
N GLY A 11 14.32 3.43 -7.27
CA GLY A 11 14.20 3.25 -8.72
C GLY A 11 14.64 4.51 -9.45
N VAL A 12 15.49 4.34 -10.45
CA VAL A 12 15.97 5.43 -11.31
C VAL A 12 15.44 5.20 -12.72
N ARG A 13 14.72 6.18 -13.23
CA ARG A 13 14.19 6.18 -14.61
C ARG A 13 14.77 7.35 -15.36
N VAL A 14 15.30 7.10 -16.54
CA VAL A 14 15.96 8.12 -17.39
C VAL A 14 15.49 8.04 -18.83
N ILE A 15 15.60 9.16 -19.54
CA ILE A 15 15.57 9.20 -20.99
C ILE A 15 16.96 9.62 -21.45
N ALA A 16 17.60 8.80 -22.27
CA ALA A 16 18.84 9.14 -22.95
C ALA A 16 18.74 8.73 -24.44
N ASN A 17 19.19 9.62 -25.33
CA ASN A 17 19.09 9.44 -26.79
C ASN A 17 17.65 9.11 -27.25
N GLY A 18 16.63 9.69 -26.60
CA GLY A 18 15.22 9.46 -26.92
C GLY A 18 14.65 8.12 -26.45
N SER A 19 15.38 7.34 -25.65
CA SER A 19 14.93 6.03 -25.14
C SER A 19 14.86 5.99 -23.63
N TRP A 20 13.92 5.20 -23.11
CA TRP A 20 13.80 4.90 -21.69
C TRP A 20 14.83 3.90 -21.20
N GLY A 21 15.36 4.16 -20.01
CA GLY A 21 16.08 3.20 -19.20
C GLY A 21 15.58 3.23 -17.77
N PHE A 22 15.62 2.08 -17.11
CA PHE A 22 15.23 1.93 -15.71
C PHE A 22 16.16 0.94 -15.02
N ALA A 23 16.58 1.29 -13.81
CA ALA A 23 17.25 0.36 -12.89
C ALA A 23 16.82 0.67 -11.45
N ALA A 24 16.95 -0.29 -10.56
CA ALA A 24 16.60 -0.15 -9.16
C ALA A 24 17.61 -0.84 -8.26
N THR A 25 17.66 -0.43 -7.00
CA THR A 25 18.45 -1.06 -5.94
C THR A 25 17.68 -1.03 -4.63
N ASP A 26 17.84 -2.05 -3.82
CA ASP A 26 17.39 -2.14 -2.42
C ASP A 26 18.45 -1.63 -1.44
N LYS A 27 19.65 -1.27 -1.93
CA LYS A 27 20.72 -0.72 -1.13
C LYS A 27 20.63 0.80 -1.10
N MET A 28 20.55 1.36 0.10
CA MET A 28 20.32 2.80 0.33
C MET A 28 21.62 3.60 0.50
N ASP A 29 22.75 3.07 0.02
CA ASP A 29 24.02 3.81 0.01
C ASP A 29 24.21 4.56 -1.32
N ASN A 30 24.99 5.64 -1.27
CA ASN A 30 25.22 6.53 -2.42
C ASN A 30 25.83 5.80 -3.63
N ASP A 31 26.75 4.86 -3.39
CA ASP A 31 27.45 4.14 -4.45
C ASP A 31 26.49 3.19 -5.21
N SER A 32 25.61 2.50 -4.48
CA SER A 32 24.60 1.61 -5.07
C SER A 32 23.56 2.39 -5.86
N ILE A 33 23.13 3.54 -5.36
CA ILE A 33 22.20 4.44 -6.06
C ILE A 33 22.84 5.01 -7.33
N ALA A 34 24.12 5.45 -7.26
CA ALA A 34 24.85 5.93 -8.41
C ALA A 34 24.99 4.85 -9.49
N LYS A 35 25.34 3.62 -9.11
CA LYS A 35 25.39 2.47 -10.05
C LYS A 35 24.05 2.16 -10.69
N ALA A 36 22.95 2.27 -9.96
CA ALA A 36 21.62 2.11 -10.54
C ALA A 36 21.33 3.23 -11.57
N ALA A 37 21.73 4.47 -11.31
CA ALA A 37 21.58 5.56 -12.24
C ALA A 37 22.44 5.36 -13.51
N GLU A 38 23.70 4.96 -13.37
CA GLU A 38 24.57 4.61 -14.49
C GLU A 38 24.01 3.47 -15.35
N LEU A 39 23.50 2.43 -14.70
CA LEU A 39 22.87 1.30 -15.39
C LEU A 39 21.61 1.72 -16.15
N ALA A 40 20.75 2.56 -15.54
CA ALA A 40 19.57 3.09 -16.23
C ALA A 40 19.94 3.88 -17.48
N VAL A 41 21.00 4.71 -17.42
CA VAL A 41 21.51 5.46 -18.56
C VAL A 41 22.07 4.53 -19.64
N ALA A 42 22.84 3.49 -19.25
CA ALA A 42 23.40 2.52 -20.20
C ALA A 42 22.26 1.78 -20.94
N ILE A 43 21.25 1.31 -20.21
CA ILE A 43 20.06 0.66 -20.80
C ILE A 43 19.35 1.59 -21.79
N ALA A 44 19.12 2.86 -21.42
CA ALA A 44 18.49 3.83 -22.31
C ALA A 44 19.28 4.03 -23.61
N LYS A 45 20.61 4.17 -23.52
CA LYS A 45 21.50 4.33 -24.70
C LYS A 45 21.50 3.10 -25.60
N GLU A 46 21.51 1.89 -25.04
CA GLU A 46 21.45 0.67 -25.86
C GLU A 46 20.07 0.53 -26.52
N ASN A 47 18.99 0.76 -25.79
CA ASN A 47 17.63 0.70 -26.35
C ASN A 47 17.41 1.75 -27.45
N SER A 48 18.10 2.90 -27.40
CA SER A 48 17.96 3.94 -28.43
C SER A 48 18.34 3.48 -29.83
N ARG A 49 19.17 2.44 -29.97
CA ARG A 49 19.56 1.85 -31.26
C ARG A 49 18.42 1.10 -31.96
N LEU A 50 17.36 0.75 -31.22
CA LEU A 50 16.21 0.00 -31.72
C LEU A 50 14.98 0.89 -31.94
N LEU A 51 15.08 2.19 -31.65
CA LEU A 51 13.95 3.12 -31.74
C LEU A 51 13.65 3.47 -33.20
N THR A 52 12.36 3.43 -33.53
CA THR A 52 11.82 4.04 -34.74
C THR A 52 11.49 5.52 -34.54
N GLU A 53 11.02 5.88 -33.32
CA GLU A 53 10.70 7.26 -32.94
C GLU A 53 11.23 7.56 -31.53
N PRO A 54 11.87 8.72 -31.30
CA PRO A 54 12.35 9.11 -29.98
C PRO A 54 11.19 9.49 -29.06
N VAL A 55 11.31 9.13 -27.79
CA VAL A 55 10.38 9.56 -26.74
C VAL A 55 10.46 11.07 -26.57
N GLN A 56 9.30 11.72 -26.62
CA GLN A 56 9.13 13.14 -26.29
C GLN A 56 8.14 13.25 -25.13
N LEU A 57 8.61 13.80 -24.02
CA LEU A 57 7.73 14.11 -22.89
C LEU A 57 6.95 15.39 -23.16
N ALA A 58 5.70 15.43 -22.72
CA ALA A 58 4.96 16.68 -22.68
C ALA A 58 5.69 17.69 -21.76
N PRO A 59 5.75 18.97 -22.12
CA PRO A 59 6.34 19.99 -21.28
C PRO A 59 5.70 19.96 -19.88
N GLN A 60 6.51 19.86 -18.86
CA GLN A 60 6.07 19.86 -17.46
C GLN A 60 6.71 21.03 -16.73
N LYS A 61 5.91 21.69 -15.91
CA LYS A 61 6.42 22.69 -14.96
C LYS A 61 6.91 21.96 -13.72
N GLY A 62 8.13 22.26 -13.27
CA GLY A 62 8.60 21.82 -11.97
C GLY A 62 7.73 22.39 -10.83
N TYR A 63 7.38 21.56 -9.87
CA TYR A 63 6.53 21.96 -8.73
C TYR A 63 7.34 22.40 -7.51
N GLY A 64 8.69 22.39 -7.60
CA GLY A 64 9.57 22.67 -6.46
C GLY A 64 9.50 21.57 -5.39
N GLU A 65 9.71 21.96 -4.15
CA GLU A 65 9.64 21.06 -3.00
C GLU A 65 8.20 21.00 -2.46
N VAL A 66 7.63 19.81 -2.40
CA VAL A 66 6.27 19.55 -1.92
C VAL A 66 6.29 18.41 -0.91
N SER A 67 5.63 18.60 0.21
CA SER A 67 5.48 17.58 1.24
C SER A 67 3.99 17.28 1.47
N TRP A 68 3.65 16.01 1.62
CA TRP A 68 2.29 15.59 1.92
C TRP A 68 2.28 14.49 2.98
N LYS A 69 1.35 14.61 3.93
CA LYS A 69 1.10 13.59 4.95
C LYS A 69 -0.36 13.19 4.96
N ALA A 70 -0.62 11.90 5.10
CA ALA A 70 -1.97 11.41 5.29
C ALA A 70 -2.61 12.06 6.53
N PRO A 71 -3.82 12.62 6.44
CA PRO A 71 -4.51 13.25 7.55
C PRO A 71 -5.08 12.17 8.49
N ILE A 72 -4.22 11.58 9.32
CA ILE A 72 -4.59 10.58 10.31
C ILE A 72 -4.71 11.21 11.70
N GLU A 73 -5.70 10.78 12.48
CA GLU A 73 -5.86 11.21 13.87
C GLU A 73 -5.09 10.28 14.82
N LYS A 74 -5.13 8.97 14.57
CA LYS A 74 -4.44 7.97 15.38
C LYS A 74 -3.61 7.04 14.51
N ASN A 75 -2.29 7.07 14.71
CA ASN A 75 -1.37 6.20 13.98
C ASN A 75 -1.60 4.72 14.36
N ALA A 76 -2.01 3.91 13.38
CA ALA A 76 -2.31 2.50 13.61
C ALA A 76 -1.08 1.67 14.02
N PHE A 77 0.14 2.11 13.68
CA PHE A 77 1.37 1.41 14.07
C PHE A 77 1.74 1.66 15.54
N GLU A 78 1.28 2.76 16.13
CA GLU A 78 1.48 3.09 17.55
C GLU A 78 0.46 2.43 18.48
N VAL A 79 -0.62 1.89 17.92
CA VAL A 79 -1.62 1.15 18.70
C VAL A 79 -1.04 -0.18 19.18
N PRO A 80 -1.21 -0.55 20.47
CA PRO A 80 -0.74 -1.80 21.00
C PRO A 80 -1.28 -3.01 20.20
N MET A 81 -0.43 -3.99 19.95
CA MET A 81 -0.82 -5.20 19.22
C MET A 81 -2.01 -5.91 19.87
N LYS A 82 -2.03 -5.93 21.19
CA LYS A 82 -3.14 -6.52 21.96
C LYS A 82 -4.49 -5.88 21.62
N GLU A 83 -4.56 -4.55 21.51
CA GLU A 83 -5.79 -3.84 21.16
C GLU A 83 -6.29 -4.24 19.76
N LYS A 84 -5.39 -4.36 18.81
CA LYS A 84 -5.72 -4.80 17.44
C LYS A 84 -6.23 -6.24 17.40
N VAL A 85 -5.59 -7.13 18.15
CA VAL A 85 -6.00 -8.55 18.24
C VAL A 85 -7.35 -8.67 18.95
N ASP A 86 -7.54 -7.98 20.07
CA ASP A 86 -8.81 -7.99 20.82
C ASP A 86 -9.98 -7.52 19.94
N LEU A 87 -9.77 -6.48 19.13
CA LEU A 87 -10.76 -6.01 18.17
C LEU A 87 -11.13 -7.11 17.15
N LEU A 88 -10.15 -7.75 16.52
CA LEU A 88 -10.40 -8.80 15.53
C LEU A 88 -11.11 -10.01 16.15
N LEU A 89 -10.72 -10.39 17.38
CA LEU A 89 -11.39 -11.47 18.10
C LEU A 89 -12.84 -11.12 18.43
N SER A 90 -13.11 -9.88 18.87
CA SER A 90 -14.48 -9.43 19.15
C SER A 90 -15.39 -9.48 17.90
N VAL A 91 -14.84 -9.14 16.73
CA VAL A 91 -15.54 -9.24 15.44
C VAL A 91 -15.85 -10.70 15.10
N ASN A 92 -14.87 -11.59 15.26
CA ASN A 92 -15.07 -13.02 15.04
C ASN A 92 -16.13 -13.60 15.98
N ASP A 93 -16.07 -13.25 17.27
CA ASP A 93 -17.05 -13.68 18.27
C ASP A 93 -18.46 -13.20 17.94
N ALA A 94 -18.60 -11.98 17.46
CA ALA A 94 -19.90 -11.46 17.01
C ALA A 94 -20.43 -12.26 15.82
N GLY A 95 -19.58 -12.60 14.86
CA GLY A 95 -19.95 -13.45 13.72
C GLY A 95 -20.43 -14.84 14.13
N ILE A 96 -19.70 -15.49 15.06
CA ILE A 96 -20.08 -16.82 15.59
C ILE A 96 -21.40 -16.74 16.39
N LYS A 97 -21.56 -15.71 17.23
CA LYS A 97 -22.82 -15.47 17.97
C LYS A 97 -24.01 -15.19 17.03
N GLY A 98 -23.73 -14.59 15.89
CA GLY A 98 -24.72 -14.36 14.82
C GLY A 98 -25.10 -15.62 14.04
N GLY A 99 -24.55 -16.81 14.38
CA GLY A 99 -24.90 -18.09 13.76
C GLY A 99 -23.92 -18.60 12.71
N ALA A 100 -22.78 -17.94 12.51
CA ALA A 100 -21.74 -18.46 11.63
C ALA A 100 -21.01 -19.64 12.29
N ASN A 101 -20.60 -20.62 11.48
CA ASN A 101 -19.77 -21.73 11.92
C ASN A 101 -18.27 -21.35 11.89
N TYR A 102 -17.93 -20.44 11.00
CA TYR A 102 -16.55 -19.98 10.83
C TYR A 102 -16.56 -18.45 10.68
N ALA A 103 -15.58 -17.81 11.34
CA ALA A 103 -15.31 -16.39 11.21
C ALA A 103 -13.81 -16.15 11.07
N ASN A 104 -13.43 -15.30 10.16
CA ASN A 104 -12.05 -14.87 9.96
C ASN A 104 -12.00 -13.35 9.76
N SER A 105 -11.12 -12.69 10.47
CA SER A 105 -10.90 -11.25 10.33
C SER A 105 -9.42 -10.93 10.14
N VAL A 106 -9.16 -9.92 9.35
CA VAL A 106 -7.81 -9.43 9.02
C VAL A 106 -7.80 -7.92 9.15
N LEU A 107 -6.73 -7.39 9.72
CA LEU A 107 -6.41 -5.97 9.69
C LEU A 107 -5.10 -5.80 8.94
N PHE A 108 -5.16 -5.14 7.81
CA PHE A 108 -4.01 -4.80 6.99
C PHE A 108 -3.63 -3.34 7.20
N LEU A 109 -2.36 -3.10 7.51
CA LEU A 109 -1.81 -1.79 7.78
C LEU A 109 -0.62 -1.54 6.87
N VAL A 110 -0.57 -0.37 6.25
CA VAL A 110 0.59 0.08 5.48
C VAL A 110 0.95 1.50 5.91
N ASN A 111 2.23 1.72 6.14
CA ASN A 111 2.83 3.05 6.12
C ASN A 111 3.90 3.06 5.01
N GLU A 112 3.74 3.95 4.06
CA GLU A 112 4.64 4.11 2.93
C GLU A 112 5.23 5.52 2.96
N GLN A 113 6.56 5.59 3.11
CA GLN A 113 7.34 6.82 2.93
C GLN A 113 7.80 6.85 1.46
N LYS A 114 7.28 7.78 0.68
CA LYS A 114 7.56 7.87 -0.75
C LYS A 114 8.23 9.18 -1.09
N TYR A 115 9.39 9.07 -1.72
CA TYR A 115 10.17 10.20 -2.20
C TYR A 115 10.23 10.17 -3.72
N PHE A 116 10.08 11.33 -4.34
CA PHE A 116 10.20 11.47 -5.78
C PHE A 116 11.00 12.74 -6.10
N ALA A 117 11.92 12.62 -7.05
CA ALA A 117 12.66 13.76 -7.58
C ALA A 117 12.76 13.64 -9.10
N SER A 118 12.68 14.78 -9.79
CA SER A 118 12.83 14.85 -11.25
C SER A 118 13.69 16.04 -11.67
N THR A 119 14.31 15.92 -12.84
CA THR A 119 15.22 16.95 -13.38
C THR A 119 14.50 18.20 -13.86
N ASP A 120 13.18 18.18 -13.95
CA ASP A 120 12.33 19.37 -14.21
C ASP A 120 12.08 20.23 -12.97
N GLY A 121 12.74 19.90 -11.84
CA GLY A 121 12.71 20.72 -10.63
C GLY A 121 11.56 20.37 -9.69
N THR A 122 11.12 19.14 -9.67
CA THR A 122 10.16 18.63 -8.68
C THR A 122 10.86 17.74 -7.68
N TYR A 123 10.62 17.98 -6.40
CA TYR A 123 10.91 17.05 -5.31
C TYR A 123 9.65 16.89 -4.45
N SER A 124 9.24 15.68 -4.18
CA SER A 124 8.13 15.43 -3.25
C SER A 124 8.46 14.34 -2.26
N ASP A 125 8.01 14.54 -1.03
CA ASP A 125 7.96 13.53 0.01
C ASP A 125 6.52 13.27 0.41
N GLN A 126 6.18 12.01 0.66
CA GLN A 126 4.83 11.60 1.01
C GLN A 126 4.88 10.59 2.16
N ASP A 127 4.09 10.85 3.20
CA ASP A 127 3.84 9.92 4.29
C ASP A 127 2.41 9.38 4.15
N ILE A 128 2.32 8.17 3.62
CA ILE A 128 1.06 7.56 3.21
C ILE A 128 0.68 6.46 4.19
N HIS A 129 -0.47 6.61 4.83
CA HIS A 129 -1.05 5.59 5.68
C HIS A 129 -2.25 4.93 4.99
N ARG A 130 -2.35 3.61 5.11
CA ARG A 130 -3.52 2.85 4.65
C ARG A 130 -3.91 1.84 5.71
N ILE A 131 -5.21 1.73 5.93
CA ILE A 131 -5.82 0.76 6.83
C ILE A 131 -6.90 0.01 6.08
N GLY A 132 -6.88 -1.32 6.17
CA GLY A 132 -7.84 -2.20 5.50
C GLY A 132 -8.35 -3.26 6.46
N PRO A 133 -9.45 -3.04 7.17
CA PRO A 133 -10.14 -4.09 7.89
C PRO A 133 -10.90 -4.98 6.90
N SER A 134 -10.90 -6.28 7.16
CA SER A 134 -11.69 -7.24 6.40
C SER A 134 -12.16 -8.35 7.32
N PHE A 135 -13.39 -8.82 7.12
CA PHE A 135 -13.85 -10.01 7.82
C PHE A 135 -14.73 -10.87 6.90
N THR A 136 -14.73 -12.15 7.16
CA THR A 136 -15.49 -13.15 6.44
C THR A 136 -16.15 -14.09 7.44
N VAL A 137 -17.43 -14.33 7.28
CA VAL A 137 -18.20 -15.33 8.05
C VAL A 137 -18.78 -16.36 7.11
N THR A 138 -18.82 -17.61 7.57
CA THR A 138 -19.40 -18.74 6.82
C THR A 138 -20.34 -19.50 7.72
N ALA A 139 -21.58 -19.66 7.27
CA ALA A 139 -22.57 -20.54 7.88
C ALA A 139 -22.69 -21.83 7.06
N VAL A 140 -22.79 -22.96 7.74
CA VAL A 140 -22.93 -24.29 7.12
C VAL A 140 -24.19 -24.95 7.65
N ASP A 141 -25.05 -25.41 6.75
CA ASP A 141 -26.16 -26.28 7.10
C ASP A 141 -25.66 -27.73 7.25
N ALA A 142 -25.66 -28.22 8.47
CA ALA A 142 -25.16 -29.57 8.80
C ALA A 142 -25.97 -30.71 8.14
N GLN A 143 -27.24 -30.46 7.75
CA GLN A 143 -28.08 -31.48 7.14
C GLN A 143 -27.84 -31.61 5.64
N SER A 144 -27.77 -30.48 4.94
CA SER A 144 -27.64 -30.47 3.48
C SER A 144 -26.16 -30.30 3.01
N GLY A 145 -25.25 -29.96 3.90
CA GLY A 145 -23.87 -29.61 3.58
C GLY A 145 -23.72 -28.29 2.81
N LYS A 146 -24.81 -27.54 2.61
CA LYS A 146 -24.76 -26.24 1.96
C LYS A 146 -24.11 -25.22 2.87
N PHE A 147 -23.38 -24.28 2.27
CA PHE A 147 -22.77 -23.17 3.01
C PHE A 147 -23.07 -21.82 2.35
N SER A 148 -23.05 -20.79 3.13
CA SER A 148 -23.16 -19.40 2.70
C SER A 148 -22.06 -18.57 3.34
N THR A 149 -21.42 -17.73 2.56
CA THR A 149 -20.33 -16.87 3.02
C THR A 149 -20.70 -15.40 2.80
N ARG A 150 -20.36 -14.57 3.79
CA ARG A 150 -20.51 -13.12 3.73
C ARG A 150 -19.17 -12.48 4.06
N ASN A 151 -18.82 -11.47 3.27
CA ASN A 151 -17.64 -10.64 3.48
C ASN A 151 -18.05 -9.25 3.98
N SER A 152 -17.16 -8.59 4.71
CA SER A 152 -17.33 -7.18 5.05
C SER A 152 -17.40 -6.32 3.78
N LEU A 153 -18.16 -5.24 3.84
CA LEU A 153 -18.24 -4.24 2.78
C LEU A 153 -17.19 -3.12 2.95
N SER A 154 -16.35 -3.21 3.99
CA SER A 154 -15.29 -2.23 4.26
C SER A 154 -14.24 -2.23 3.15
N SER A 155 -13.86 -1.04 2.70
CA SER A 155 -12.75 -0.85 1.75
C SER A 155 -11.51 -0.36 2.49
N PRO A 156 -10.30 -0.66 2.01
CA PRO A 156 -9.09 -0.01 2.50
C PRO A 156 -9.17 1.51 2.32
N MET A 157 -8.75 2.24 3.36
CA MET A 157 -8.81 3.70 3.39
C MET A 157 -7.45 4.30 3.69
N GLY A 158 -7.20 5.51 3.16
CA GLY A 158 -6.03 6.34 3.46
C GLY A 158 -6.20 7.07 4.81
N MET A 159 -6.43 6.32 5.88
CA MET A 159 -6.72 6.80 7.23
C MET A 159 -5.88 6.10 8.29
N GLY A 160 -5.95 6.57 9.53
CA GLY A 160 -5.35 5.96 10.70
C GLY A 160 -6.28 4.95 11.39
N TYR A 161 -5.94 4.59 12.62
CA TYR A 161 -6.74 3.67 13.44
C TYR A 161 -8.11 4.24 13.82
N ASP A 162 -8.27 5.56 13.77
CA ASP A 162 -9.53 6.29 13.88
C ASP A 162 -10.60 5.75 12.92
N TYR A 163 -10.21 5.25 11.74
CA TYR A 163 -11.12 4.60 10.80
C TYR A 163 -11.92 3.45 11.43
N LEU A 164 -11.32 2.69 12.35
CA LEU A 164 -11.97 1.57 13.04
C LEU A 164 -12.84 2.01 14.23
N GLN A 165 -12.61 3.21 14.74
CA GLN A 165 -13.32 3.75 15.92
C GLN A 165 -14.60 4.49 15.55
N THR A 166 -14.71 5.01 14.34
CA THR A 166 -15.92 5.64 13.84
C THR A 166 -16.94 4.59 13.43
N ASN A 167 -17.71 4.11 14.40
CA ASN A 167 -18.82 3.18 14.26
C ASN A 167 -18.45 1.83 13.58
N PRO A 168 -17.87 0.87 14.34
CA PRO A 168 -17.52 -0.45 13.81
C PRO A 168 -18.72 -1.19 13.17
N ALA A 169 -19.94 -0.94 13.67
CA ALA A 169 -21.16 -1.56 13.15
C ALA A 169 -21.48 -1.11 11.71
N ASP A 170 -21.23 0.15 11.39
CA ASP A 170 -21.51 0.68 10.04
C ASP A 170 -20.44 0.27 9.01
N LYS A 171 -19.26 -0.13 9.49
CA LYS A 171 -18.11 -0.47 8.64
C LYS A 171 -17.85 -1.97 8.52
N VAL A 172 -18.30 -2.74 9.50
CA VAL A 172 -18.13 -4.20 9.56
C VAL A 172 -19.45 -4.93 9.34
N GLY A 173 -20.58 -4.26 9.46
CA GLY A 173 -21.86 -4.94 9.50
C GLY A 173 -22.90 -4.34 8.59
N GLY A 174 -22.99 -4.88 7.42
CA GLY A 174 -24.25 -5.13 6.76
C GLY A 174 -24.46 -6.64 6.73
N VAL A 175 -24.76 -7.25 7.86
CA VAL A 175 -25.24 -8.64 7.89
C VAL A 175 -26.75 -8.61 8.10
#